data_82f4b36dbf93c4858c4d2a7a2e6885ff
#
_entry.id   82f4b36dbf93c4858c4d2a7a2e6885ff
#
_cell.length_a   1.000
_cell.length_b   1.000
_cell.length_c   1.000
_cell.angle_alpha   90.00
_cell.angle_beta   90.00
_cell.angle_gamma   90.00
#
_symmetry.space_group_name_H-M   'P 1'
#
loop_
_entity.id
_entity.type
_entity.pdbx_description
1 polymer ?
#
loop_
_entity_poly.entity_id
_entity_poly.type
_entity_poly.pdbx_seq_one_letter_code
_entity_poly.pdbx_strand_id
1 'polypeptide(L)' 'MRLSEFWLAVSDEFGEYGRVLTHDLVLGDIGGLTAEQGIARGVATREIWLALCRASDVPESRWYGVGQREPKK' A
#
# COMPACT_ATOMS: atom_id res chain seq x y z
N MET A 1 5.33 9.20 2.41
CA MET A 1 3.95 8.79 2.83
C MET A 1 3.97 8.48 4.30
N ARG A 2 3.03 9.04 5.01
CA ARG A 2 2.91 8.73 6.43
C ARG A 2 2.15 7.45 6.62
N LEU A 3 2.30 6.82 7.77
CA LEU A 3 1.59 5.59 8.05
C LEU A 3 0.08 5.78 7.98
N SER A 4 -0.43 6.89 8.50
CA SER A 4 -1.86 7.17 8.41
C SER A 4 -2.32 7.32 6.97
N GLU A 5 -1.47 7.91 6.13
CA GLU A 5 -1.79 8.03 4.71
C GLU A 5 -1.81 6.66 4.03
N PHE A 6 -0.89 5.80 4.44
CA PHE A 6 -0.85 4.44 3.92
C PHE A 6 -2.17 3.72 4.21
N TRP A 7 -2.62 3.76 5.47
CA TRP A 7 -3.84 3.07 5.83
C TRP A 7 -5.06 3.68 5.15
N LEU A 8 -5.07 5.00 4.97
CA LEU A 8 -6.14 5.65 4.26
C LEU A 8 -6.16 5.19 2.79
N ALA A 9 -5.00 5.11 2.17
CA ALA A 9 -4.90 4.66 0.79
C ALA A 9 -5.36 3.22 0.64
N VAL A 10 -4.99 2.36 1.58
CA VAL A 10 -5.42 0.97 1.57
C VAL A 10 -6.95 0.90 1.66
N SER A 11 -7.53 1.67 2.56
CA SER A 11 -8.97 1.68 2.73
C SER A 11 -9.68 2.20 1.48
N ASP A 12 -9.14 3.25 0.87
CA ASP A 12 -9.75 3.83 -0.32
C ASP A 12 -9.67 2.89 -1.52
N GLU A 13 -8.57 2.18 -1.66
CA GLU A 13 -8.38 1.35 -2.83
C GLU A 13 -9.00 -0.04 -2.68
N PHE A 14 -8.89 -0.63 -1.50
CA PHE A 14 -9.28 -2.02 -1.30
C PHE A 14 -10.47 -2.21 -0.38
N GLY A 15 -10.89 -1.16 0.31
CA GLY A 15 -11.99 -1.29 1.27
C GLY A 15 -11.60 -2.24 2.39
N GLU A 16 -12.57 -3.01 2.85
CA GLU A 16 -12.34 -3.93 3.96
C GLU A 16 -11.38 -5.05 3.58
N TYR A 17 -11.30 -5.38 2.31
CA TYR A 17 -10.39 -6.40 1.86
C TYR A 17 -8.95 -6.00 2.08
N GLY A 18 -8.70 -4.72 2.24
CA GLY A 18 -7.35 -4.23 2.51
C GLY A 18 -6.73 -4.84 3.74
N ARG A 19 -7.53 -5.16 4.76
CA ARG A 19 -7.00 -5.80 5.95
C ARG A 19 -6.44 -7.18 5.63
N VAL A 20 -7.13 -7.92 4.79
CA VAL A 20 -6.66 -9.24 4.39
C VAL A 20 -5.38 -9.12 3.61
N LEU A 21 -5.34 -8.18 2.67
CA LEU A 21 -4.15 -8.00 1.85
C LEU A 21 -2.93 -7.61 2.68
N THR A 22 -3.10 -6.66 3.60
CA THR A 22 -1.96 -6.21 4.40
C THR A 22 -1.48 -7.26 5.38
N HIS A 23 -2.36 -8.17 5.77
CA HIS A 23 -2.00 -9.20 6.73
C HIS A 23 -1.45 -10.45 6.05
N ASP A 24 -2.01 -10.82 4.90
CA ASP A 24 -1.71 -12.12 4.30
C ASP A 24 -0.86 -12.10 3.05
N LEU A 25 -0.91 -11.02 2.27
CA LEU A 25 -0.22 -11.01 0.99
C LEU A 25 1.27 -10.76 1.17
N VAL A 26 2.07 -11.73 0.74
CA VAL A 26 3.52 -11.61 0.82
C VAL A 26 4.01 -10.78 -0.37
N LEU A 27 4.81 -9.75 -0.08
CA LEU A 27 5.26 -8.81 -1.07
C LEU A 27 6.73 -9.04 -1.39
N GLY A 28 6.97 -9.61 -2.57
CA GLY A 28 8.35 -9.89 -2.98
C GLY A 28 9.22 -8.65 -3.07
N ASP A 29 8.62 -7.51 -3.41
CA ASP A 29 9.36 -6.27 -3.58
C ASP A 29 9.99 -5.75 -2.30
N ILE A 30 9.50 -6.20 -1.15
CA ILE A 30 10.08 -5.78 0.13
C ILE A 30 10.64 -6.98 0.89
N GLY A 31 11.14 -7.95 0.13
CA GLY A 31 11.87 -9.06 0.74
C GLY A 31 11.01 -10.19 1.23
N GLY A 32 9.79 -10.32 0.72
CA GLY A 32 8.93 -11.43 1.10
C GLY A 32 8.18 -11.21 2.40
N LEU A 33 7.97 -9.95 2.77
CA LEU A 33 7.20 -9.60 3.97
C LEU A 33 5.80 -9.20 3.57
N THR A 34 4.85 -9.39 4.49
CA THR A 34 3.54 -8.78 4.30
C THR A 34 3.66 -7.29 4.59
N ALA A 35 2.63 -6.53 4.22
CA ALA A 35 2.65 -5.10 4.50
C ALA A 35 2.78 -4.84 5.99
N GLU A 36 2.05 -5.59 6.81
CA GLU A 36 2.13 -5.42 8.26
C GLU A 36 3.53 -5.72 8.78
N GLN A 37 4.14 -6.77 8.28
CA GLN A 37 5.50 -7.10 8.68
C GLN A 37 6.48 -6.03 8.26
N GLY A 38 6.29 -5.48 7.07
CA GLY A 38 7.16 -4.42 6.59
C GLY A 38 7.07 -3.19 7.47
N ILE A 39 5.87 -2.82 7.88
CA ILE A 39 5.67 -1.70 8.78
C ILE A 39 6.39 -1.95 10.10
N ALA A 40 6.23 -3.14 10.65
CA ALA A 40 6.85 -3.48 11.93
C ALA A 40 8.37 -3.45 11.84
N ARG A 41 8.93 -3.72 10.67
CA ARG A 41 10.37 -3.73 10.48
C ARG A 41 10.94 -2.41 10.04
N GLY A 42 10.09 -1.40 9.86
CA GLY A 42 10.57 -0.06 9.52
C GLY A 42 10.78 0.16 8.04
N VAL A 43 10.22 -0.68 7.18
CA VAL A 43 10.28 -0.44 5.75
C VAL A 43 9.44 0.81 5.46
N ALA A 44 9.92 1.64 4.54
CA ALA A 44 9.22 2.88 4.21
C ALA A 44 7.82 2.58 3.72
N THR A 45 6.83 3.30 4.25
CA THR A 45 5.43 3.05 3.91
C THR A 45 5.18 3.22 2.43
N ARG A 46 5.88 4.15 1.78
CA ARG A 46 5.73 4.34 0.35
C ARG A 46 6.13 3.09 -0.41
N GLU A 47 7.24 2.46 -0.01
CA GLU A 47 7.69 1.24 -0.69
C GLU A 47 6.72 0.10 -0.46
N ILE A 48 6.16 0.01 0.74
CA ILE A 48 5.16 -1.00 1.04
C ILE A 48 3.92 -0.78 0.17
N TRP A 49 3.50 0.48 0.05
CA TRP A 49 2.34 0.82 -0.74
C TRP A 49 2.52 0.45 -2.21
N LEU A 50 3.69 0.80 -2.78
CA LEU A 50 3.96 0.48 -4.17
C LEU A 50 4.03 -1.02 -4.40
N ALA A 51 4.65 -1.75 -3.47
CA ALA A 51 4.72 -3.20 -3.56
C ALA A 51 3.31 -3.81 -3.52
N LEU A 52 2.47 -3.29 -2.65
CA LEU A 52 1.10 -3.77 -2.51
C LEU A 52 0.31 -3.52 -3.79
N CYS A 53 0.46 -2.35 -4.38
CA CYS A 53 -0.22 -2.01 -5.61
C CYS A 53 0.21 -2.92 -6.76
N ARG A 54 1.52 -3.17 -6.88
CA ARG A 54 2.00 -4.05 -7.94
C ARG A 54 1.49 -5.47 -7.76
N ALA A 55 1.52 -5.96 -6.54
CA ALA A 55 1.10 -7.32 -6.28
C ALA A 55 -0.39 -7.51 -6.47
N SER A 56 -1.17 -6.44 -6.33
CA SER A 56 -2.62 -6.50 -6.43
C SER A 56 -3.11 -6.01 -7.80
N ASP A 57 -2.20 -5.75 -8.73
CA ASP A 57 -2.56 -5.30 -10.08
C ASP A 57 -3.35 -4.00 -10.10
N VAL A 58 -3.07 -3.12 -9.17
CA VAL A 58 -3.70 -1.80 -9.18
C VAL A 58 -3.06 -0.99 -10.30
N PRO A 59 -3.85 -0.37 -11.18
CA PRO A 59 -3.28 0.45 -12.25
C PRO A 59 -2.44 1.59 -11.68
N GLU A 60 -1.35 1.88 -12.36
CA GLU A 60 -0.44 2.92 -11.89
C GLU A 60 -1.14 4.26 -11.69
N SER A 61 -2.15 4.53 -12.51
CA SER A 61 -2.91 5.77 -12.39
C SER A 61 -3.61 5.90 -11.04
N ARG A 62 -3.79 4.81 -10.32
CA ARG A 62 -4.44 4.83 -9.02
C ARG A 62 -3.48 4.66 -7.85
N TRP A 63 -2.18 4.53 -8.14
CA TRP A 63 -1.21 4.30 -7.08
C TRP A 63 -1.18 5.43 -6.04
N TYR A 64 -1.52 6.64 -6.45
CA TYR A 64 -1.47 7.77 -5.54
C TYR A 64 -2.79 8.05 -4.86
N GLY A 65 -3.83 7.30 -5.23
CA GLY A 65 -5.07 7.26 -4.51
C GLY A 65 -5.79 8.57 -4.34
N VAL A 66 -6.92 8.49 -3.69
CA VAL A 66 -7.74 9.65 -3.45
C VAL A 66 -7.09 10.56 -2.43
N GLY A 67 -6.53 9.98 -1.41
CA GLY A 67 -5.94 10.77 -0.33
C GLY A 67 -4.67 11.47 -0.70
N GLN A 68 -4.12 11.16 -1.87
CA GLN A 68 -2.85 11.74 -2.28
C GLN A 68 -2.94 12.34 -3.63
N ARG A 69 -4.11 12.78 -3.98
CA ARG A 69 -4.33 13.28 -5.27
C ARG A 69 -3.40 14.39 -5.63
N GLU A 70 -2.95 14.37 -6.87
CA GLU A 70 -2.11 15.40 -7.38
C GLU A 70 -2.88 16.61 -7.60
N PRO A 71 -2.36 17.67 -7.36
CA PRO A 71 -3.00 18.92 -7.73
C PRO A 71 -3.13 18.99 -9.23
N LYS A 72 -3.01 18.67 -10.07
CA LYS A 72 -2.91 18.65 -11.24
C LYS A 72 -2.79 18.80 -12.00
N LYS A 73 -2.61 18.62 -12.38
CA LYS A 73 -2.42 18.62 -13.16
C LYS A 73 -2.75 18.98 -13.73
#